data_a3bf4120ecf10d30f77a1257659ca07d
#
_entry.id   a3bf4120ecf10d30f77a1257659ca07d
#
_cell.length_a   1.000
_cell.length_b   1.000
_cell.length_c   1.000
_cell.angle_alpha   90.00
_cell.angle_beta   90.00
_cell.angle_gamma   90.00
#
_symmetry.space_group_name_H-M   'P 1'
#
loop_
_entity.id
_entity.type
_entity.pdbx_description
1 polymer ?
#
loop_
_entity_poly.entity_id
_entity_poly.type
_entity_poly.pdbx_seq_one_letter_code
_entity_poly.pdbx_strand_id
1 'polypeptide(L)'
;MTGPSIPDAIRAERMDAASLTSRVLAHEIANYLGSLRTYVYLLREEMGADPKATEDLAAVSRTVENAAQLVAALRGFAHAPPLGAGPADLGAALRDAEPALRALLPSGKRLELAPAAEPLAVAADPARLVQVIVDLVGLAIRTVPAGGRIDVTTARVAGGAGGAPVALLTVRDDGPGLEADRAARIFEPFVLDLAHDHGLRLPTLYNTVTRSGARIAAESAPGAGTTIRISFPLAPAGKAGGR
;
A
#
# COMPACT_ATOMS: atom_id res chain seq x y z
N MET A 1 -9.84 -25.99 -2.78
CA MET A 1 -10.72 -25.74 -1.62
C MET A 1 -10.35 -24.36 -1.10
N THR A 2 -11.14 -23.33 -1.47
CA THR A 2 -10.99 -21.97 -0.95
C THR A 2 -11.39 -21.97 0.51
N GLY A 3 -10.47 -21.66 1.42
CA GLY A 3 -10.78 -21.46 2.84
C GLY A 3 -11.86 -20.39 3.04
N PRO A 4 -12.52 -20.34 4.21
CA PRO A 4 -13.60 -19.41 4.46
C PRO A 4 -13.09 -17.96 4.34
N SER A 5 -13.52 -17.27 3.29
CA SER A 5 -13.31 -15.84 3.11
C SER A 5 -14.07 -15.10 4.20
N ILE A 6 -13.38 -14.27 5.00
CA ILE A 6 -14.06 -13.35 5.91
C ILE A 6 -14.92 -12.42 5.04
N PRO A 7 -16.23 -12.30 5.31
CA PRO A 7 -17.10 -11.40 4.55
C PRO A 7 -16.53 -9.98 4.54
N ASP A 8 -16.57 -9.30 3.40
CA ASP A 8 -16.00 -7.96 3.21
C ASP A 8 -16.50 -6.95 4.27
N ALA A 9 -17.74 -7.08 4.72
CA ALA A 9 -18.32 -6.24 5.77
C ALA A 9 -17.60 -6.39 7.13
N ILE A 10 -17.31 -7.64 7.55
CA ILE A 10 -16.59 -7.90 8.81
C ILE A 10 -15.15 -7.41 8.72
N ARG A 11 -14.52 -7.55 7.54
CA ARG A 11 -13.17 -7.03 7.32
C ARG A 11 -13.15 -5.51 7.39
N ALA A 12 -14.10 -4.83 6.77
CA ALA A 12 -14.22 -3.38 6.82
C ALA A 12 -14.41 -2.87 8.26
N GLU A 13 -15.30 -3.48 9.03
CA GLU A 13 -15.54 -3.12 10.44
C GLU A 13 -14.27 -3.28 11.30
N ARG A 14 -13.55 -4.39 11.15
CA ARG A 14 -12.28 -4.61 11.86
C ARG A 14 -11.22 -3.57 11.48
N MET A 15 -11.13 -3.21 10.21
CA MET A 15 -10.19 -2.22 9.72
C MET A 15 -10.51 -0.81 10.24
N ASP A 16 -11.79 -0.45 10.33
CA ASP A 16 -12.23 0.83 10.89
C ASP A 16 -11.94 0.92 12.40
N ALA A 17 -12.22 -0.15 13.15
CA ALA A 17 -11.89 -0.22 14.57
C ALA A 17 -10.38 -0.12 14.81
N ALA A 18 -9.56 -0.84 14.04
CA ALA A 18 -8.11 -0.77 14.11
C ALA A 18 -7.59 0.62 13.75
N SER A 19 -8.16 1.28 12.74
CA SER A 19 -7.80 2.64 12.34
C SER A 19 -8.09 3.66 13.43
N LEU A 20 -9.25 3.55 14.09
CA LEU A 20 -9.64 4.48 15.17
C LEU A 20 -8.69 4.37 16.38
N THR A 21 -8.41 3.14 16.82
CA THR A 21 -7.49 2.89 17.94
C THR A 21 -6.07 3.37 17.61
N SER A 22 -5.60 3.07 16.41
CA SER A 22 -4.27 3.48 15.93
C SER A 22 -4.11 4.99 15.89
N ARG A 23 -5.17 5.74 15.57
CA ARG A 23 -5.12 7.20 15.50
C ARG A 23 -4.82 7.85 16.85
N VAL A 24 -5.48 7.40 17.91
CA VAL A 24 -5.29 7.94 19.28
C VAL A 24 -3.90 7.59 19.78
N LEU A 25 -3.52 6.32 19.72
CA LEU A 25 -2.24 5.82 20.21
C LEU A 25 -1.06 6.44 19.45
N ALA A 26 -1.14 6.54 18.13
CA ALA A 26 -0.04 7.09 17.34
C ALA A 26 0.24 8.57 17.66
N HIS A 27 -0.79 9.35 18.00
CA HIS A 27 -0.59 10.74 18.38
C HIS A 27 0.18 10.86 19.70
N GLU A 28 -0.20 10.11 20.73
CA GLU A 28 0.45 10.13 22.03
C GLU A 28 1.89 9.59 21.95
N ILE A 29 2.11 8.46 21.27
CA ILE A 29 3.45 7.89 21.11
C ILE A 29 4.36 8.83 20.33
N ALA A 30 3.87 9.54 19.30
CA ALA A 30 4.66 10.53 18.56
C ALA A 30 5.18 11.65 19.47
N ASN A 31 4.36 12.09 20.43
CA ASN A 31 4.75 13.13 21.39
C ASN A 31 5.88 12.63 22.33
N TYR A 32 5.77 11.38 22.85
CA TYR A 32 6.83 10.79 23.67
C TYR A 32 8.14 10.60 22.89
N LEU A 33 8.07 10.14 21.65
CA LEU A 33 9.26 10.00 20.80
C LEU A 33 9.91 11.35 20.48
N GLY A 34 9.11 12.41 20.29
CA GLY A 34 9.60 13.77 20.14
C GLY A 34 10.41 14.24 21.35
N SER A 35 9.90 13.98 22.57
CA SER A 35 10.59 14.28 23.81
C SER A 35 11.89 13.49 23.96
N LEU A 36 11.87 12.18 23.64
CA LEU A 36 13.06 11.32 23.68
C LEU A 36 14.15 11.82 22.71
N ARG A 37 13.79 12.23 21.49
CA ARG A 37 14.77 12.83 20.55
C ARG A 37 15.44 14.07 21.14
N THR A 38 14.68 14.91 21.80
CA THR A 38 15.22 16.11 22.47
C THR A 38 16.19 15.74 23.58
N TYR A 39 15.84 14.76 24.44
CA TYR A 39 16.74 14.30 25.49
C TYR A 39 18.02 13.68 24.94
N VAL A 40 17.94 12.86 23.91
CA VAL A 40 19.13 12.29 23.25
C VAL A 40 20.03 13.38 22.69
N TYR A 41 19.44 14.42 22.08
CA TYR A 41 20.19 15.56 21.58
C TYR A 41 20.92 16.30 22.71
N LEU A 42 20.23 16.61 23.82
CA LEU A 42 20.84 17.30 24.97
C LEU A 42 21.97 16.50 25.63
N LEU A 43 21.75 15.18 25.80
CA LEU A 43 22.78 14.27 26.34
C LEU A 43 24.02 14.26 25.44
N ARG A 44 23.83 14.28 24.13
CA ARG A 44 24.95 14.32 23.17
C ARG A 44 25.77 15.61 23.29
N GLU A 45 25.13 16.74 23.56
CA GLU A 45 25.80 18.00 23.79
C GLU A 45 26.56 18.01 25.16
N GLU A 46 25.99 17.40 26.20
CA GLU A 46 26.58 17.37 27.54
C GLU A 46 27.74 16.37 27.68
N MET A 47 27.66 15.21 27.02
CA MET A 47 28.65 14.13 27.18
C MET A 47 29.94 14.35 26.36
N GLY A 48 29.98 15.32 25.47
CA GLY A 48 31.19 15.68 24.74
C GLY A 48 31.72 14.57 23.83
N ALA A 49 33.06 14.46 23.70
CA ALA A 49 33.71 13.56 22.74
C ALA A 49 34.06 12.16 23.31
N ASP A 50 33.33 11.64 24.32
CA ASP A 50 33.51 10.25 24.75
C ASP A 50 33.04 9.28 23.63
N PRO A 51 33.94 8.47 23.05
CA PRO A 51 33.60 7.58 21.93
C PRO A 51 32.53 6.56 22.29
N LYS A 52 32.56 6.02 23.52
CA LYS A 52 31.59 5.01 23.97
C LYS A 52 30.20 5.62 24.15
N ALA A 53 30.13 6.78 24.81
CA ALA A 53 28.88 7.52 24.96
C ALA A 53 28.28 7.93 23.60
N THR A 54 29.14 8.31 22.65
CA THR A 54 28.72 8.66 21.29
C THR A 54 28.10 7.45 20.57
N GLU A 55 28.70 6.25 20.71
CA GLU A 55 28.18 5.01 20.12
C GLU A 55 26.83 4.60 20.74
N ASP A 56 26.74 4.64 22.07
CA ASP A 56 25.52 4.29 22.80
C ASP A 56 24.37 5.27 22.45
N LEU A 57 24.64 6.57 22.42
CA LEU A 57 23.65 7.58 22.01
C LEU A 57 23.23 7.43 20.53
N ALA A 58 24.14 7.04 19.66
CA ALA A 58 23.81 6.75 18.27
C ALA A 58 22.89 5.52 18.15
N ALA A 59 23.08 4.49 19.00
CA ALA A 59 22.18 3.32 19.04
C ALA A 59 20.78 3.71 19.55
N VAL A 60 20.70 4.51 20.60
CA VAL A 60 19.43 5.04 21.12
C VAL A 60 18.73 5.90 20.05
N SER A 61 19.46 6.80 19.38
CA SER A 61 18.92 7.63 18.30
C SER A 61 18.29 6.79 17.19
N ARG A 62 18.99 5.75 16.74
CA ARG A 62 18.45 4.82 15.73
C ARG A 62 17.16 4.13 16.20
N THR A 63 17.11 3.71 17.46
CA THR A 63 15.92 3.06 18.02
C THR A 63 14.74 4.03 18.08
N VAL A 64 14.96 5.27 18.50
CA VAL A 64 13.94 6.32 18.53
C VAL A 64 13.45 6.63 17.11
N GLU A 65 14.35 6.70 16.13
CA GLU A 65 13.99 6.96 14.73
C GLU A 65 13.15 5.81 14.15
N ASN A 66 13.52 4.54 14.41
CA ASN A 66 12.75 3.37 13.98
C ASN A 66 11.34 3.38 14.60
N ALA A 67 11.22 3.72 15.88
CA ALA A 67 9.94 3.87 16.55
C ALA A 67 9.10 5.01 15.95
N ALA A 68 9.72 6.13 15.62
CA ALA A 68 9.05 7.26 14.96
C ALA A 68 8.52 6.88 13.55
N GLN A 69 9.28 6.09 12.79
CA GLN A 69 8.84 5.56 11.50
C GLN A 69 7.62 4.64 11.64
N LEU A 70 7.61 3.75 12.63
CA LEU A 70 6.46 2.89 12.92
C LEU A 70 5.21 3.73 13.26
N VAL A 71 5.37 4.75 14.11
CA VAL A 71 4.26 5.64 14.46
C VAL A 71 3.77 6.45 13.27
N ALA A 72 4.67 6.90 12.39
CA ALA A 72 4.30 7.56 11.15
C ALA A 72 3.50 6.63 10.21
N ALA A 73 3.91 5.37 10.08
CA ALA A 73 3.18 4.35 9.32
C ALA A 73 1.79 4.09 9.93
N LEU A 74 1.70 4.00 11.26
CA LEU A 74 0.44 3.81 11.97
C LEU A 74 -0.52 4.99 11.76
N ARG A 75 0.00 6.23 11.78
CA ARG A 75 -0.79 7.44 11.44
C ARG A 75 -1.26 7.41 9.99
N GLY A 76 -0.40 7.01 9.05
CA GLY A 76 -0.75 6.84 7.65
C GLY A 76 -1.90 5.85 7.47
N PHE A 77 -1.84 4.70 8.15
CA PHE A 77 -2.91 3.71 8.16
C PHE A 77 -4.23 4.26 8.74
N ALA A 78 -4.15 4.92 9.89
CA ALA A 78 -5.32 5.45 10.58
C ALA A 78 -6.03 6.59 9.81
N HIS A 79 -5.25 7.39 9.08
CA HIS A 79 -5.74 8.55 8.33
C HIS A 79 -5.72 8.32 6.82
N ALA A 80 -5.64 7.06 6.35
CA ALA A 80 -5.59 6.75 4.92
C ALA A 80 -6.63 7.57 4.15
N PRO A 81 -6.23 8.61 3.40
CA PRO A 81 -7.18 9.46 2.70
C PRO A 81 -7.75 8.72 1.49
N PRO A 82 -9.01 8.97 1.12
CA PRO A 82 -9.55 8.42 -0.11
C PRO A 82 -8.77 8.94 -1.32
N LEU A 83 -8.94 8.30 -2.47
CA LEU A 83 -8.29 8.68 -3.74
C LEU A 83 -8.68 10.09 -4.23
N GLY A 84 -9.66 10.73 -3.60
CA GLY A 84 -10.19 12.02 -4.05
C GLY A 84 -11.32 11.86 -5.07
N ALA A 85 -11.79 12.99 -5.56
CA ALA A 85 -12.87 13.07 -6.54
C ALA A 85 -12.38 13.87 -7.73
N GLY A 86 -12.16 13.24 -8.84
CA GLY A 86 -11.78 13.87 -10.11
C GLY A 86 -11.84 12.82 -11.22
N PRO A 87 -11.90 13.23 -12.48
CA PRO A 87 -11.81 12.28 -13.57
C PRO A 87 -10.34 11.85 -13.74
N ALA A 88 -10.06 10.58 -13.55
CA ALA A 88 -8.77 9.96 -13.86
C ALA A 88 -8.96 8.80 -14.84
N ASP A 89 -7.98 8.55 -15.68
CA ASP A 89 -7.92 7.37 -16.54
C ASP A 89 -6.95 6.35 -15.94
N LEU A 90 -7.45 5.16 -15.64
CA LEU A 90 -6.65 4.12 -14.99
C LEU A 90 -5.50 3.63 -15.87
N GLY A 91 -5.71 3.55 -17.20
CA GLY A 91 -4.66 3.18 -18.15
C GLY A 91 -3.59 4.27 -18.26
N ALA A 92 -3.98 5.56 -18.26
CA ALA A 92 -3.04 6.67 -18.22
C ALA A 92 -2.23 6.67 -16.94
N ALA A 93 -2.87 6.50 -15.78
CA ALA A 93 -2.19 6.43 -14.49
C ALA A 93 -1.15 5.30 -14.44
N LEU A 94 -1.41 4.14 -15.08
CA LEU A 94 -0.42 3.07 -15.17
C LEU A 94 0.78 3.47 -16.05
N ARG A 95 0.55 4.17 -17.16
CA ARG A 95 1.63 4.72 -18.00
C ARG A 95 2.46 5.77 -17.24
N ASP A 96 1.79 6.67 -16.53
CA ASP A 96 2.44 7.72 -15.75
C ASP A 96 3.26 7.16 -14.56
N ALA A 97 2.87 6.00 -14.02
CA ALA A 97 3.60 5.30 -12.98
C ALA A 97 4.88 4.61 -13.50
N GLU A 98 4.98 4.29 -14.80
CA GLU A 98 6.06 3.48 -15.36
C GLU A 98 7.48 3.98 -15.02
N PRO A 99 7.81 5.29 -15.14
CA PRO A 99 9.17 5.75 -14.84
C PRO A 99 9.57 5.47 -13.38
N ALA A 100 8.65 5.73 -12.43
CA ALA A 100 8.88 5.47 -11.02
C ALA A 100 9.02 3.96 -10.72
N LEU A 101 8.19 3.12 -11.36
CA LEU A 101 8.24 1.67 -11.20
C LEU A 101 9.55 1.08 -11.74
N ARG A 102 10.02 1.57 -12.89
CA ARG A 102 11.31 1.12 -13.46
C ARG A 102 12.49 1.58 -12.61
N ALA A 103 12.44 2.76 -12.01
CA ALA A 103 13.46 3.23 -11.08
C ALA A 103 13.53 2.40 -9.78
N LEU A 104 12.39 1.85 -9.32
CA LEU A 104 12.32 0.99 -8.15
C LEU A 104 12.71 -0.47 -8.43
N LEU A 105 12.79 -0.87 -9.71
CA LEU A 105 13.01 -2.26 -10.10
C LEU A 105 14.49 -2.63 -10.00
N PRO A 106 14.88 -3.57 -9.12
CA PRO A 106 16.26 -4.03 -9.05
C PRO A 106 16.66 -4.80 -10.31
N SER A 107 17.96 -4.79 -10.62
CA SER A 107 18.52 -5.59 -11.70
C SER A 107 18.16 -7.07 -11.56
N GLY A 108 17.79 -7.71 -12.66
CA GLY A 108 17.44 -9.13 -12.70
C GLY A 108 15.99 -9.46 -12.38
N LYS A 109 15.12 -8.48 -12.06
CA LYS A 109 13.66 -8.67 -12.00
C LYS A 109 13.00 -8.12 -13.27
N ARG A 110 11.84 -8.65 -13.61
CA ARG A 110 11.08 -8.27 -14.82
C ARG A 110 9.77 -7.61 -14.43
N LEU A 111 9.46 -6.50 -15.08
CA LEU A 111 8.21 -5.77 -14.93
C LEU A 111 7.56 -5.62 -16.31
N GLU A 112 6.36 -6.14 -16.45
CA GLU A 112 5.54 -5.99 -17.64
C GLU A 112 4.29 -5.17 -17.33
N LEU A 113 4.07 -4.13 -18.13
CA LEU A 113 2.92 -3.23 -18.00
C LEU A 113 2.05 -3.36 -19.24
N ALA A 114 0.77 -3.64 -19.05
CA ALA A 114 -0.21 -3.73 -20.11
C ALA A 114 -1.42 -2.82 -19.78
N PRO A 115 -1.29 -1.50 -20.01
CA PRO A 115 -2.41 -0.58 -19.86
C PRO A 115 -3.49 -0.85 -20.91
N ALA A 116 -4.76 -0.68 -20.53
CA ALA A 116 -5.88 -0.79 -21.47
C ALA A 116 -5.70 0.21 -22.62
N ALA A 117 -6.09 -0.21 -23.82
CA ALA A 117 -6.10 0.65 -25.02
C ALA A 117 -7.26 1.67 -24.97
N GLU A 118 -8.41 1.27 -24.39
CA GLU A 118 -9.55 2.16 -24.20
C GLU A 118 -9.44 2.97 -22.90
N PRO A 119 -9.98 4.20 -22.85
CA PRO A 119 -10.03 4.98 -21.63
C PRO A 119 -10.87 4.30 -20.55
N LEU A 120 -10.32 4.20 -19.36
CA LEU A 120 -10.97 3.64 -18.17
C LEU A 120 -11.17 4.76 -17.13
N ALA A 121 -12.21 5.58 -17.34
CA ALA A 121 -12.51 6.71 -16.46
C ALA A 121 -12.96 6.23 -15.08
N VAL A 122 -12.29 6.70 -14.03
CA VAL A 122 -12.59 6.43 -12.61
C VAL A 122 -12.62 7.73 -11.81
N ALA A 123 -13.35 7.72 -10.71
CA ALA A 123 -13.39 8.88 -9.81
C ALA A 123 -12.19 8.83 -8.85
N ALA A 124 -11.12 9.54 -9.19
CA ALA A 124 -9.90 9.63 -8.40
C ALA A 124 -9.10 10.89 -8.75
N ASP A 125 -8.25 11.33 -7.84
CA ASP A 125 -7.15 12.25 -8.15
C ASP A 125 -6.08 11.48 -8.94
N PRO A 126 -5.64 11.96 -10.13
CA PRO A 126 -4.67 11.24 -10.95
C PRO A 126 -3.36 10.95 -10.25
N ALA A 127 -2.82 11.90 -9.49
CA ALA A 127 -1.55 11.72 -8.80
C ALA A 127 -1.65 10.69 -7.67
N ARG A 128 -2.77 10.65 -6.95
CA ARG A 128 -3.05 9.61 -5.93
C ARG A 128 -3.23 8.23 -6.54
N LEU A 129 -3.88 8.16 -7.70
CA LEU A 129 -4.04 6.89 -8.42
C LEU A 129 -2.69 6.32 -8.86
N VAL A 130 -1.81 7.19 -9.40
CA VAL A 130 -0.41 6.84 -9.71
C VAL A 130 0.31 6.33 -8.46
N GLN A 131 0.16 7.04 -7.31
CA GLN A 131 0.81 6.64 -6.06
C GLN A 131 0.34 5.27 -5.57
N VAL A 132 -0.96 4.97 -5.64
CA VAL A 132 -1.51 3.64 -5.29
C VAL A 132 -0.91 2.54 -6.16
N ILE A 133 -0.76 2.79 -7.48
CA ILE A 133 -0.12 1.84 -8.40
C ILE A 133 1.35 1.62 -7.99
N VAL A 134 2.10 2.69 -7.75
CA VAL A 134 3.51 2.62 -7.34
C VAL A 134 3.67 1.86 -6.02
N ASP A 135 2.83 2.16 -5.04
CA ASP A 135 2.86 1.49 -3.74
C ASP A 135 2.55 0.00 -3.83
N LEU A 136 1.53 -0.37 -4.62
CA LEU A 136 1.12 -1.76 -4.80
C LEU A 136 2.18 -2.58 -5.54
N VAL A 137 2.70 -2.05 -6.66
CA VAL A 137 3.77 -2.72 -7.43
C VAL A 137 5.07 -2.75 -6.63
N GLY A 138 5.38 -1.71 -5.86
CA GLY A 138 6.51 -1.67 -4.94
C GLY A 138 6.48 -2.77 -3.88
N LEU A 139 5.29 -3.21 -3.43
CA LEU A 139 5.14 -4.39 -2.58
C LEU A 139 5.54 -5.67 -3.33
N ALA A 140 5.03 -5.88 -4.53
CA ALA A 140 5.37 -7.03 -5.38
C ALA A 140 6.88 -7.08 -5.70
N ILE A 141 7.50 -5.93 -6.01
CA ILE A 141 8.95 -5.84 -6.26
C ILE A 141 9.77 -6.38 -5.08
N ARG A 142 9.32 -6.18 -3.84
CA ARG A 142 10.04 -6.65 -2.64
C ARG A 142 9.89 -8.14 -2.39
N THR A 143 8.77 -8.74 -2.74
CA THR A 143 8.46 -10.15 -2.48
C THR A 143 9.01 -11.10 -3.55
N VAL A 144 9.10 -10.65 -4.78
CA VAL A 144 9.58 -11.45 -5.92
C VAL A 144 11.08 -11.71 -5.80
N PRO A 145 11.56 -12.97 -6.00
CA PRO A 145 12.98 -13.29 -5.99
C PRO A 145 13.73 -12.71 -7.20
N ALA A 146 15.05 -12.84 -7.20
CA ALA A 146 15.86 -12.50 -8.38
C ALA A 146 15.44 -13.38 -9.57
N GLY A 147 15.31 -12.78 -10.76
CA GLY A 147 14.79 -13.45 -11.96
C GLY A 147 13.28 -13.48 -12.09
N GLY A 148 12.56 -13.15 -11.02
CA GLY A 148 11.10 -13.19 -11.01
C GLY A 148 10.44 -12.06 -11.82
N ARG A 149 9.13 -12.19 -11.96
CA ARG A 149 8.30 -11.38 -12.86
C ARG A 149 7.11 -10.76 -12.12
N ILE A 150 6.79 -9.54 -12.52
CA ILE A 150 5.62 -8.79 -12.06
C ILE A 150 4.86 -8.32 -13.31
N ASP A 151 3.57 -8.68 -13.38
CA ASP A 151 2.67 -8.27 -14.43
C ASP A 151 1.65 -7.28 -13.88
N VAL A 152 1.50 -6.13 -14.53
CA VAL A 152 0.53 -5.10 -14.16
C VAL A 152 -0.36 -4.83 -15.35
N THR A 153 -1.66 -5.04 -15.18
CA THR A 153 -2.63 -4.87 -16.27
C THR A 153 -3.79 -3.98 -15.83
N THR A 154 -4.34 -3.23 -16.78
CA THR A 154 -5.63 -2.58 -16.59
C THR A 154 -6.60 -3.01 -17.67
N ALA A 155 -7.86 -3.25 -17.32
CA ALA A 155 -8.89 -3.71 -18.24
C ALA A 155 -10.28 -3.26 -17.82
N ARG A 156 -11.21 -3.14 -18.79
CA ARG A 156 -12.64 -3.10 -18.51
C ARG A 156 -13.14 -4.52 -18.34
N VAL A 157 -13.84 -4.80 -17.25
CA VAL A 157 -14.45 -6.11 -17.03
C VAL A 157 -15.93 -5.97 -16.67
N ALA A 158 -16.72 -7.00 -16.98
CA ALA A 158 -18.10 -7.05 -16.54
C ALA A 158 -18.17 -7.04 -15.00
N GLY A 159 -19.11 -6.30 -14.45
CA GLY A 159 -19.37 -6.35 -13.00
C GLY A 159 -19.88 -7.74 -12.60
N GLY A 160 -19.45 -8.25 -11.45
CA GLY A 160 -19.90 -9.53 -10.93
C GLY A 160 -21.44 -9.58 -10.79
N ALA A 161 -22.04 -10.76 -11.01
CA ALA A 161 -23.48 -11.03 -10.87
C ALA A 161 -24.41 -10.06 -11.63
N GLY A 162 -24.02 -9.63 -12.85
CA GLY A 162 -24.83 -8.72 -13.67
C GLY A 162 -24.72 -7.23 -13.29
N GLY A 163 -23.76 -6.86 -12.46
CA GLY A 163 -23.48 -5.47 -12.10
C GLY A 163 -22.90 -4.64 -13.25
N ALA A 164 -22.83 -3.32 -13.07
CA ALA A 164 -22.22 -2.41 -14.03
C ALA A 164 -20.75 -2.76 -14.28
N PRO A 165 -20.23 -2.54 -15.51
CA PRO A 165 -18.81 -2.74 -15.81
C PRO A 165 -17.90 -1.93 -14.88
N VAL A 166 -16.73 -2.46 -14.59
CA VAL A 166 -15.72 -1.84 -13.72
C VAL A 166 -14.38 -1.73 -14.44
N ALA A 167 -13.57 -0.75 -14.03
CA ALA A 167 -12.17 -0.69 -14.39
C ALA A 167 -11.38 -1.55 -13.40
N LEU A 168 -10.63 -2.52 -13.90
CA LEU A 168 -9.84 -3.46 -13.10
C LEU A 168 -8.35 -3.15 -13.26
N LEU A 169 -7.66 -2.95 -12.14
CA LEU A 169 -6.21 -3.01 -12.02
C LEU A 169 -5.84 -4.37 -11.45
N THR A 170 -4.94 -5.09 -12.12
CA THR A 170 -4.40 -6.35 -11.61
C THR A 170 -2.88 -6.23 -11.50
N VAL A 171 -2.34 -6.57 -10.33
CA VAL A 171 -0.91 -6.76 -10.10
C VAL A 171 -0.70 -8.21 -9.72
N ARG A 172 0.09 -8.92 -10.52
CA ARG A 172 0.44 -10.32 -10.30
C ARG A 172 1.95 -10.46 -10.22
N ASP A 173 2.41 -11.21 -9.26
CA ASP A 173 3.80 -11.60 -9.12
C ASP A 173 3.96 -13.14 -9.12
N ASP A 174 5.15 -13.61 -9.44
CA ASP A 174 5.58 -15.01 -9.36
C ASP A 174 6.45 -15.27 -8.11
N GLY A 175 6.23 -14.51 -7.04
CA GLY A 175 6.90 -14.68 -5.76
C GLY A 175 6.56 -15.99 -5.05
N PRO A 176 7.04 -16.17 -3.81
CA PRO A 176 6.83 -17.40 -3.05
C PRO A 176 5.36 -17.67 -2.70
N GLY A 177 4.51 -16.66 -2.82
CA GLY A 177 3.12 -16.73 -2.37
C GLY A 177 2.99 -16.82 -0.84
N LEU A 178 1.78 -17.03 -0.37
CA LEU A 178 1.43 -17.03 1.05
C LEU A 178 0.65 -18.28 1.41
N GLU A 179 0.83 -18.77 2.64
CA GLU A 179 -0.01 -19.77 3.25
C GLU A 179 -1.46 -19.27 3.37
N ALA A 180 -2.43 -20.17 3.32
CA ALA A 180 -3.86 -19.85 3.24
C ALA A 180 -4.34 -18.93 4.38
N ASP A 181 -3.87 -19.14 5.61
CA ASP A 181 -4.21 -18.29 6.77
C ASP A 181 -3.71 -16.86 6.57
N ARG A 182 -2.47 -16.69 6.13
CA ARG A 182 -1.89 -15.36 5.86
C ARG A 182 -2.53 -14.69 4.65
N ALA A 183 -2.83 -15.45 3.60
CA ALA A 183 -3.51 -14.96 2.40
C ALA A 183 -4.91 -14.44 2.72
N ALA A 184 -5.67 -15.11 3.59
CA ALA A 184 -7.00 -14.66 4.03
C ALA A 184 -6.96 -13.35 4.82
N ARG A 185 -5.84 -13.06 5.49
CA ARG A 185 -5.63 -11.91 6.37
C ARG A 185 -4.67 -10.87 5.80
N ILE A 186 -4.34 -10.95 4.51
CA ILE A 186 -3.29 -10.16 3.85
C ILE A 186 -3.46 -8.63 4.02
N PHE A 187 -4.69 -8.15 4.19
CA PHE A 187 -5.01 -6.73 4.39
C PHE A 187 -5.05 -6.32 5.86
N GLU A 188 -4.91 -7.27 6.81
CA GLU A 188 -4.86 -6.94 8.23
C GLU A 188 -3.49 -6.35 8.61
N PRO A 189 -3.45 -5.37 9.54
CA PRO A 189 -2.19 -4.83 10.05
C PRO A 189 -1.24 -5.92 10.58
N PHE A 190 0.06 -5.76 10.34
CA PHE A 190 1.15 -6.61 10.85
C PHE A 190 1.16 -8.06 10.35
N VAL A 191 0.30 -8.46 9.43
CA VAL A 191 0.28 -9.82 8.85
C VAL A 191 1.42 -10.04 7.87
N LEU A 192 1.74 -9.03 7.05
CA LEU A 192 2.88 -9.04 6.14
C LEU A 192 3.91 -8.04 6.63
N ASP A 193 4.94 -8.54 7.32
CA ASP A 193 6.14 -7.74 7.59
C ASP A 193 7.09 -7.85 6.39
N LEU A 194 6.92 -6.96 5.45
CA LEU A 194 7.85 -6.78 4.32
C LEU A 194 8.85 -5.72 4.76
N ALA A 195 10.04 -6.14 5.13
CA ALA A 195 11.16 -5.34 5.65
C ALA A 195 11.00 -3.82 5.47
N HIS A 196 10.89 -3.08 6.58
CA HIS A 196 10.77 -1.62 6.72
C HIS A 196 9.40 -0.97 6.49
N ASP A 197 8.32 -1.70 6.24
CA ASP A 197 6.97 -1.10 6.18
C ASP A 197 6.07 -1.44 7.38
N HIS A 198 6.62 -2.19 8.33
CA HIS A 198 5.95 -2.61 9.57
C HIS A 198 4.61 -3.33 9.33
N GLY A 199 4.39 -3.90 8.13
CA GLY A 199 3.15 -4.58 7.79
C GLY A 199 1.92 -3.67 7.68
N LEU A 200 2.10 -2.37 7.45
CA LEU A 200 1.02 -1.39 7.42
C LEU A 200 0.71 -0.85 6.02
N ARG A 201 1.58 -1.06 5.03
CA ARG A 201 1.38 -0.50 3.69
C ARG A 201 0.15 -1.06 2.98
N LEU A 202 0.01 -2.38 2.96
CA LEU A 202 -1.13 -3.02 2.30
C LEU A 202 -2.47 -2.75 3.03
N PRO A 203 -2.55 -2.75 4.38
CA PRO A 203 -3.70 -2.24 5.12
C PRO A 203 -4.05 -0.78 4.79
N THR A 204 -3.05 0.10 4.64
CA THR A 204 -3.26 1.50 4.25
C THR A 204 -3.84 1.61 2.85
N LEU A 205 -3.31 0.85 1.88
CA LEU A 205 -3.86 0.77 0.52
C LEU A 205 -5.30 0.25 0.54
N TYR A 206 -5.61 -0.77 1.33
CA TYR A 206 -6.96 -1.28 1.50
C TYR A 206 -7.92 -0.17 1.95
N ASN A 207 -7.57 0.58 3.00
CA ASN A 207 -8.38 1.69 3.50
C ASN A 207 -8.56 2.80 2.46
N THR A 208 -7.48 3.21 1.77
CA THR A 208 -7.53 4.23 0.71
C THR A 208 -8.48 3.84 -0.42
N VAL A 209 -8.36 2.60 -0.89
CA VAL A 209 -9.16 2.06 -2.00
C VAL A 209 -10.63 1.91 -1.61
N THR A 210 -10.93 1.30 -0.47
CA THR A 210 -12.30 1.02 -0.04
C THR A 210 -13.06 2.29 0.34
N ARG A 211 -12.39 3.27 0.95
CA ARG A 211 -12.98 4.60 1.24
C ARG A 211 -13.28 5.41 -0.03
N SER A 212 -12.71 5.02 -1.16
CA SER A 212 -12.99 5.62 -2.48
C SER A 212 -14.12 4.90 -3.24
N GLY A 213 -14.82 3.95 -2.60
CA GLY A 213 -15.87 3.16 -3.24
C GLY A 213 -15.36 2.07 -4.20
N ALA A 214 -14.06 1.86 -4.29
CA ALA A 214 -13.46 0.76 -5.02
C ALA A 214 -13.34 -0.51 -4.14
N ARG A 215 -13.12 -1.67 -4.76
CA ARG A 215 -12.91 -2.94 -4.07
C ARG A 215 -11.50 -3.43 -4.32
N ILE A 216 -10.89 -4.03 -3.32
CA ILE A 216 -9.58 -4.68 -3.42
C ILE A 216 -9.70 -6.13 -2.95
N ALA A 217 -9.09 -7.04 -3.69
CA ALA A 217 -9.05 -8.46 -3.37
C ALA A 217 -7.67 -9.01 -3.66
N ALA A 218 -7.28 -10.06 -2.95
CA ALA A 218 -6.01 -10.75 -3.15
C ALA A 218 -6.22 -12.27 -3.22
N GLU A 219 -5.44 -12.91 -4.06
CA GLU A 219 -5.30 -14.35 -4.18
C GLU A 219 -3.83 -14.70 -4.08
N SER A 220 -3.47 -15.62 -3.21
CA SER A 220 -2.10 -16.08 -3.05
C SER A 220 -2.09 -17.53 -2.58
N ALA A 221 -1.11 -18.29 -3.06
CA ALA A 221 -0.85 -19.65 -2.57
C ALA A 221 0.66 -19.93 -2.62
N PRO A 222 1.18 -20.81 -1.76
CA PRO A 222 2.59 -21.18 -1.76
C PRO A 222 3.07 -21.63 -3.14
N GLY A 223 4.14 -21.01 -3.62
CA GLY A 223 4.75 -21.29 -4.93
C GLY A 223 3.97 -20.78 -6.15
N ALA A 224 2.81 -20.14 -5.97
CA ALA A 224 1.98 -19.61 -7.08
C ALA A 224 2.03 -18.08 -7.22
N GLY A 225 2.78 -17.42 -6.33
CA GLY A 225 2.84 -15.96 -6.28
C GLY A 225 1.62 -15.33 -5.63
N THR A 226 1.47 -14.02 -5.85
CA THR A 226 0.34 -13.24 -5.35
C THR A 226 -0.30 -12.45 -6.48
N THR A 227 -1.62 -12.38 -6.48
CA THR A 227 -2.39 -11.53 -7.38
C THR A 227 -3.28 -10.61 -6.57
N ILE A 228 -3.11 -9.31 -6.72
CA ILE A 228 -3.97 -8.29 -6.12
C ILE A 228 -4.77 -7.61 -7.23
N ARG A 229 -6.08 -7.49 -7.02
CA ARG A 229 -7.02 -6.85 -7.94
C ARG A 229 -7.72 -5.70 -7.27
N ILE A 230 -7.77 -4.54 -7.94
CA ILE A 230 -8.56 -3.38 -7.52
C ILE A 230 -9.60 -3.11 -8.59
N SER A 231 -10.88 -3.14 -8.18
CA SER A 231 -12.02 -2.86 -9.06
C SER A 231 -12.59 -1.48 -8.75
N PHE A 232 -12.52 -0.57 -9.70
CA PHE A 232 -13.06 0.77 -9.60
C PHE A 232 -14.40 0.85 -10.33
N PRO A 233 -15.45 1.43 -9.75
CA PRO A 233 -16.62 1.82 -10.52
C PRO A 233 -16.19 2.75 -11.66
N LEU A 234 -16.65 2.46 -12.88
CA LEU A 234 -16.43 3.39 -13.99
C LEU A 234 -17.21 4.68 -13.72
N ALA A 235 -16.53 5.80 -13.84
CA ALA A 235 -17.20 7.08 -13.82
C ALA A 235 -18.16 7.17 -15.02
N PRO A 236 -19.36 7.75 -14.88
CA PRO A 236 -20.19 8.02 -16.03
C PRO A 236 -19.38 8.82 -17.04
N ALA A 237 -19.43 8.41 -18.32
CA ALA A 237 -18.74 9.14 -19.39
C ALA A 237 -19.16 10.61 -19.33
N GLY A 238 -18.32 11.43 -18.68
CA GLY A 238 -18.53 12.86 -18.60
C GLY A 238 -18.58 13.38 -20.02
N LYS A 239 -19.58 14.17 -20.38
CA LYS A 239 -19.56 14.98 -21.58
C LYS A 239 -18.20 15.68 -21.59
N ALA A 240 -17.36 15.36 -22.55
CA ALA A 240 -16.15 16.10 -22.82
C ALA A 240 -16.56 17.57 -22.85
N GLY A 241 -16.14 18.32 -21.83
CA GLY A 241 -16.39 19.74 -21.77
C GLY A 241 -15.69 20.38 -22.96
N GLY A 242 -16.46 20.62 -24.01
CA GLY A 242 -16.03 21.51 -25.05
C GLY A 242 -15.88 22.92 -24.43
N ARG A 243 -14.67 23.40 -24.42
CA ARG A 243 -14.33 24.82 -24.65
C ARG A 243 -12.87 24.88 -25.09
#